data_e3e298481d2fc1a82ac955ae844200bb
#
_entry.id   e3e298481d2fc1a82ac955ae844200bb
#
_cell.length_a   1.000
_cell.length_b   1.000
_cell.length_c   1.000
_cell.angle_alpha   90.00
_cell.angle_beta   90.00
_cell.angle_gamma   90.00
#
_symmetry.space_group_name_H-M   'P 1'
#
loop_
_entity.id
_entity.type
_entity.pdbx_description
1 polymer ?
#
loop_
_entity_poly.entity_id
_entity_poly.type
_entity_poly.pdbx_seq_one_letter_code
_entity_poly.pdbx_strand_id
1 'polypeptide(L)'
;MTLIPNDKLITNCEFCMKDDFEHCANGGMCPNYPSKPQLSTRTVLCDHCKRDGGYMNGYHEICEKNYIDNGLKTFCQCTNLGHGRNVTTSNDIVSFADQIKLEADGMDTVKHEHKDRIDVIASRLITKYHFVTARETDIIYYFNDEIYDAKNCESVIKQETEAQILECTKSDKSEVIDKIKSRTYESLDKFDSDPNILVTKNGVLDLNIMKLTPHTPLLLAKVLMPCNFVELNSEIEDEDMFAGILSNLQHTLFWKFLESSFTIDGIIDEESMMSVFEMMASTLIRKNIDERSFIMLGNGANGKSVCLDYLSAVLGKDNVSHIPLQVLAEDKFASARLDGKHANIFSDLERNELYHTGIIKDLSSGEPIHAQHKNKNGFDLYPFAKLVFSCNKFPRVYDQSQGFFRRWILIKWSRNFEKDVDRNDNLKKELLENTEEMDLVFSVLVYIAKKLHDNNRFTYPKDWKTVQALWNENSDPLNWFVENHIADSIGSRSKRDTYQFYKKIMFWKGEVPLGMGKFSKAFSEYYEDSKSDHERIWLNIDFREPKQITLEGSDET
;
A
#
# COMPACT_ATOMS: atom_id res chain seq x y z
N MET A 1 0.33 6.99 -53.52
CA MET A 1 -0.09 6.60 -52.17
C MET A 1 -1.23 5.63 -52.32
N THR A 2 -1.01 4.38 -51.99
CA THR A 2 -2.06 3.36 -51.99
C THR A 2 -2.98 3.67 -50.84
N LEU A 3 -4.25 3.85 -51.15
CA LEU A 3 -5.30 4.01 -50.15
C LEU A 3 -5.30 2.77 -49.24
N ILE A 4 -5.30 2.99 -47.97
CA ILE A 4 -5.42 1.92 -46.99
C ILE A 4 -6.84 1.36 -47.11
N PRO A 5 -7.03 0.06 -47.20
CA PRO A 5 -8.34 -0.55 -47.29
C PRO A 5 -9.23 -0.15 -46.11
N ASN A 6 -10.45 0.18 -46.37
CA ASN A 6 -11.43 0.64 -45.41
C ASN A 6 -11.60 -0.30 -44.20
N ASP A 7 -11.62 -1.59 -44.48
CA ASP A 7 -11.83 -2.66 -43.50
C ASP A 7 -10.74 -2.75 -42.39
N LYS A 8 -9.54 -2.17 -42.63
CA LYS A 8 -8.47 -2.14 -41.64
C LYS A 8 -8.47 -0.94 -40.72
N LEU A 9 -9.27 0.06 -41.01
CA LEU A 9 -9.25 1.33 -40.28
C LEU A 9 -10.39 1.49 -39.29
N ILE A 10 -11.51 0.86 -39.55
CA ILE A 10 -12.68 0.98 -38.71
C ILE A 10 -12.63 0.10 -37.47
N THR A 11 -12.20 -1.13 -37.69
CA THR A 11 -12.25 -2.16 -36.65
C THR A 11 -11.36 -1.88 -35.43
N ASN A 12 -10.47 -0.88 -35.53
CA ASN A 12 -9.52 -0.58 -34.45
C ASN A 12 -9.65 0.84 -33.90
N CYS A 13 -10.74 1.56 -34.22
CA CYS A 13 -10.96 2.86 -33.64
C CYS A 13 -11.80 2.73 -32.36
N GLU A 14 -11.18 2.37 -31.27
CA GLU A 14 -11.83 2.29 -29.95
C GLU A 14 -12.46 3.62 -29.51
N PHE A 15 -11.98 4.72 -30.10
CA PHE A 15 -12.40 6.04 -29.68
C PHE A 15 -13.79 6.44 -30.14
N CYS A 16 -14.21 6.12 -31.36
CA CYS A 16 -15.56 6.44 -31.76
C CYS A 16 -16.55 5.29 -31.58
N MET A 17 -16.09 4.12 -31.15
CA MET A 17 -16.90 2.92 -30.91
C MET A 17 -17.94 2.63 -32.03
N LYS A 18 -17.61 3.00 -33.27
CA LYS A 18 -18.46 2.82 -34.44
C LYS A 18 -17.64 2.27 -35.59
N ASP A 19 -18.18 1.25 -36.20
CA ASP A 19 -17.70 0.66 -37.44
C ASP A 19 -18.12 1.48 -38.68
N ASP A 20 -18.23 2.79 -38.50
CA ASP A 20 -18.66 3.68 -39.58
C ASP A 20 -17.46 4.36 -40.23
N PHE A 21 -16.73 3.55 -40.97
CA PHE A 21 -15.57 4.02 -41.69
C PHE A 21 -15.90 5.04 -42.77
N GLU A 22 -16.98 4.85 -43.46
CA GLU A 22 -17.38 5.76 -44.53
C GLU A 22 -17.62 7.17 -43.98
N HIS A 23 -18.21 7.25 -42.81
CA HIS A 23 -18.46 8.52 -42.15
C HIS A 23 -17.14 9.23 -41.78
N CYS A 24 -16.12 8.48 -41.33
CA CYS A 24 -14.83 9.05 -41.01
C CYS A 24 -13.96 9.29 -42.27
N ALA A 25 -13.99 8.40 -43.25
CA ALA A 25 -13.12 8.46 -44.42
C ALA A 25 -13.56 9.52 -45.45
N ASN A 26 -14.85 9.78 -45.58
CA ASN A 26 -15.41 10.70 -46.54
C ASN A 26 -15.51 12.16 -46.05
N GLY A 27 -14.88 12.51 -44.95
CA GLY A 27 -14.86 13.88 -44.44
C GLY A 27 -16.14 14.28 -43.69
N GLY A 28 -16.99 13.32 -43.35
CA GLY A 28 -18.15 13.57 -42.53
C GLY A 28 -17.77 13.93 -41.08
N MET A 29 -18.71 14.59 -40.38
CA MET A 29 -18.53 14.89 -38.96
C MET A 29 -18.76 13.63 -38.11
N CYS A 30 -17.86 13.33 -37.17
CA CYS A 30 -18.09 12.26 -36.23
C CYS A 30 -19.26 12.62 -35.31
N PRO A 31 -20.28 11.75 -35.15
CA PRO A 31 -21.46 12.05 -34.35
C PRO A 31 -21.18 12.45 -32.90
N ASN A 32 -20.10 11.95 -32.35
CA ASN A 32 -19.71 12.27 -30.98
C ASN A 32 -18.98 13.62 -30.84
N TYR A 33 -18.69 14.28 -31.99
CA TYR A 33 -17.95 15.54 -32.00
C TYR A 33 -18.43 16.44 -33.13
N PRO A 34 -19.59 17.04 -33.00
CA PRO A 34 -20.23 17.79 -34.08
C PRO A 34 -19.48 19.05 -34.55
N SER A 35 -18.55 19.54 -33.76
CA SER A 35 -17.74 20.74 -34.06
C SER A 35 -16.42 20.44 -34.77
N LYS A 36 -16.19 19.23 -35.24
CA LYS A 36 -14.95 18.88 -35.89
C LYS A 36 -14.80 19.39 -37.31
N PRO A 37 -13.55 19.68 -37.72
CA PRO A 37 -13.28 19.95 -39.13
C PRO A 37 -13.57 18.71 -39.99
N GLN A 38 -13.86 18.94 -41.24
CA GLN A 38 -14.07 17.87 -42.21
C GLN A 38 -12.79 17.06 -42.44
N LEU A 39 -12.96 15.78 -42.66
CA LEU A 39 -11.88 14.90 -43.06
C LEU A 39 -11.33 15.25 -44.44
N SER A 40 -10.03 15.33 -44.56
CA SER A 40 -9.40 15.32 -45.86
C SER A 40 -9.40 13.88 -46.37
N THR A 41 -9.66 13.68 -47.67
CA THR A 41 -9.62 12.37 -48.33
C THR A 41 -8.28 11.62 -48.16
N ARG A 42 -7.23 12.28 -47.68
CA ARG A 42 -5.91 11.72 -47.42
C ARG A 42 -5.69 11.39 -45.96
N THR A 43 -6.53 11.85 -45.06
CA THR A 43 -6.45 11.68 -43.63
C THR A 43 -7.41 10.66 -43.16
N VAL A 44 -7.29 9.51 -43.63
CA VAL A 44 -8.23 8.44 -43.38
C VAL A 44 -8.29 8.08 -41.91
N LEU A 45 -7.20 8.29 -41.21
CA LEU A 45 -7.11 7.96 -39.80
C LEU A 45 -7.48 9.12 -38.92
N CYS A 46 -8.24 8.82 -37.93
CA CYS A 46 -8.44 9.67 -36.77
C CYS A 46 -8.78 11.11 -37.04
N ASP A 47 -9.49 11.35 -38.13
CA ASP A 47 -10.02 12.65 -38.35
C ASP A 47 -10.99 13.08 -37.26
N HIS A 48 -11.64 12.10 -36.65
CA HIS A 48 -12.38 12.29 -35.42
C HIS A 48 -11.47 12.68 -34.24
N CYS A 49 -10.19 12.40 -34.27
CA CYS A 49 -9.19 12.91 -33.33
C CYS A 49 -8.76 14.33 -33.65
N LYS A 50 -8.98 14.80 -34.87
CA LYS A 50 -8.76 16.17 -35.24
C LYS A 50 -9.91 17.01 -34.73
N ARG A 51 -9.63 17.79 -33.78
CA ARG A 51 -10.59 18.69 -33.20
C ARG A 51 -10.01 20.06 -33.12
N ASP A 52 -10.85 21.04 -33.19
CA ASP A 52 -10.49 22.42 -32.97
C ASP A 52 -9.87 22.60 -31.60
N GLY A 53 -8.55 22.54 -31.52
CA GLY A 53 -7.78 22.70 -30.31
C GLY A 53 -7.92 21.61 -29.25
N GLY A 54 -8.57 20.50 -29.57
CA GLY A 54 -8.97 19.51 -28.56
C GLY A 54 -8.40 18.12 -28.77
N TYR A 55 -7.15 17.98 -29.20
CA TYR A 55 -6.51 16.68 -29.19
C TYR A 55 -6.35 16.19 -27.78
N MET A 56 -6.85 15.00 -27.54
CA MET A 56 -6.45 14.25 -26.38
C MET A 56 -5.20 13.45 -26.74
N ASN A 57 -4.06 13.77 -26.13
CA ASN A 57 -2.78 13.16 -26.44
C ASN A 57 -2.84 11.64 -26.49
N GLY A 58 -3.53 10.99 -25.56
CA GLY A 58 -3.65 9.53 -25.53
C GLY A 58 -4.29 8.91 -26.78
N TYR A 59 -5.22 9.58 -27.42
CA TYR A 59 -5.82 9.06 -28.66
C TYR A 59 -4.91 9.17 -29.86
N HIS A 60 -4.11 10.20 -29.86
CA HIS A 60 -3.12 10.36 -30.88
C HIS A 60 -2.08 9.23 -30.81
N GLU A 61 -1.63 8.89 -29.64
CA GLU A 61 -0.68 7.79 -29.40
C GLU A 61 -1.28 6.42 -29.78
N ILE A 62 -2.52 6.14 -29.42
CA ILE A 62 -3.20 4.91 -29.80
C ILE A 62 -3.31 4.77 -31.31
N CYS A 63 -3.66 5.85 -32.00
CA CYS A 63 -3.74 5.84 -33.46
C CYS A 63 -2.38 5.65 -34.11
N GLU A 64 -1.36 6.29 -33.57
CA GLU A 64 0.01 6.15 -34.01
C GLU A 64 0.50 4.70 -33.84
N LYS A 65 0.25 4.11 -32.69
CA LYS A 65 0.61 2.72 -32.40
C LYS A 65 -0.10 1.74 -33.32
N ASN A 66 -1.40 1.86 -33.51
CA ASN A 66 -2.15 1.02 -34.43
C ASN A 66 -1.67 1.16 -35.88
N TYR A 67 -1.19 2.32 -36.23
CA TYR A 67 -0.62 2.59 -37.54
C TYR A 67 0.71 1.84 -37.75
N ILE A 68 1.54 1.84 -36.72
CA ILE A 68 2.83 1.13 -36.73
C ILE A 68 2.62 -0.38 -36.70
N ASP A 69 1.77 -0.87 -35.81
CA ASP A 69 1.51 -2.30 -35.61
C ASP A 69 0.90 -2.96 -36.86
N ASN A 70 0.17 -2.19 -37.68
CA ASN A 70 -0.35 -2.67 -38.97
C ASN A 70 0.63 -2.46 -40.14
N GLY A 71 1.88 -2.11 -39.89
CA GLY A 71 2.91 -1.96 -40.91
C GLY A 71 2.73 -0.73 -41.82
N LEU A 72 1.97 0.24 -41.37
CA LEU A 72 1.74 1.49 -42.09
C LEU A 72 2.95 2.43 -41.89
N LYS A 73 3.46 2.96 -42.98
CA LYS A 73 4.69 3.76 -42.97
C LYS A 73 4.51 5.26 -42.82
N THR A 74 3.28 5.73 -42.67
CA THR A 74 2.95 7.15 -42.57
C THR A 74 2.06 7.41 -41.38
N PHE A 75 2.33 8.47 -40.67
CA PHE A 75 1.48 8.94 -39.57
C PHE A 75 0.10 9.32 -40.03
N CYS A 76 -0.83 9.25 -39.11
CA CYS A 76 -2.09 9.93 -39.22
C CYS A 76 -1.86 11.40 -39.58
N GLN A 77 -2.47 11.85 -40.68
CA GLN A 77 -2.31 13.25 -41.12
C GLN A 77 -2.95 14.26 -40.15
N CYS A 78 -3.56 13.80 -39.08
CA CYS A 78 -4.05 14.70 -38.04
C CYS A 78 -2.94 15.57 -37.43
N THR A 79 -1.68 15.13 -37.47
CA THR A 79 -0.53 15.93 -37.08
C THR A 79 -0.28 17.15 -37.99
N ASN A 80 -0.91 17.19 -39.18
CA ASN A 80 -0.69 18.25 -40.17
C ASN A 80 -1.64 19.44 -40.04
N LEU A 81 -2.60 19.39 -39.16
CA LEU A 81 -3.49 20.52 -38.90
C LEU A 81 -2.95 21.45 -37.82
N GLY A 82 -1.84 22.08 -38.15
CA GLY A 82 -1.25 23.13 -37.32
C GLY A 82 -0.24 22.68 -36.27
N HIS A 83 -0.07 21.36 -36.10
CA HIS A 83 0.82 20.83 -35.06
C HIS A 83 1.90 19.87 -35.55
N GLY A 84 1.86 19.45 -36.79
CA GLY A 84 2.86 18.55 -37.33
C GLY A 84 3.23 18.93 -38.75
N ARG A 85 4.50 18.86 -39.05
CA ARG A 85 4.99 18.81 -40.42
C ARG A 85 4.78 17.43 -40.96
N ASN A 86 4.52 17.28 -42.25
CA ASN A 86 4.55 15.97 -42.90
C ASN A 86 5.91 15.31 -42.61
N VAL A 87 5.94 14.33 -41.77
CA VAL A 87 7.11 13.45 -41.69
C VAL A 87 6.98 12.52 -42.88
N THR A 88 7.54 12.92 -43.95
CA THR A 88 7.74 12.11 -45.14
C THR A 88 8.89 11.17 -44.83
N THR A 89 8.72 9.94 -45.02
CA THR A 89 9.63 8.78 -45.02
C THR A 89 11.05 8.94 -44.44
N SER A 90 11.61 7.87 -43.91
CA SER A 90 12.99 7.76 -43.41
C SER A 90 14.09 8.35 -44.34
N ASN A 91 13.82 8.50 -45.63
CA ASN A 91 14.74 9.09 -46.59
C ASN A 91 14.84 10.62 -46.47
N ASP A 92 13.78 11.32 -46.02
CA ASP A 92 13.83 12.77 -45.85
C ASP A 92 14.59 13.18 -44.58
N ILE A 93 14.68 12.31 -43.60
CA ILE A 93 15.54 12.51 -42.41
C ILE A 93 17.01 12.42 -42.81
N VAL A 94 17.35 11.52 -43.73
CA VAL A 94 18.71 11.37 -44.26
C VAL A 94 19.08 12.57 -45.15
N SER A 95 18.15 13.09 -45.96
CA SER A 95 18.36 14.25 -46.81
C SER A 95 18.52 15.55 -46.02
N PHE A 96 17.82 15.68 -44.88
CA PHE A 96 17.99 16.83 -43.97
C PHE A 96 19.36 16.79 -43.26
N ALA A 97 19.84 15.59 -42.91
CA ALA A 97 21.20 15.44 -42.36
C ALA A 97 22.30 15.72 -43.40
N ASP A 98 22.05 15.47 -44.71
CA ASP A 98 23.00 15.76 -45.80
C ASP A 98 22.97 17.21 -46.24
N GLN A 99 21.86 17.94 -46.08
CA GLN A 99 21.82 19.39 -46.37
C GLN A 99 22.56 20.22 -45.30
N ILE A 100 22.66 19.75 -44.07
CA ILE A 100 23.42 20.40 -42.99
C ILE A 100 24.95 20.31 -43.22
N LYS A 101 25.40 19.40 -44.09
CA LYS A 101 26.84 19.25 -44.41
C LYS A 101 27.41 20.27 -45.37
N LEU A 102 26.62 21.16 -45.95
CA LEU A 102 27.06 22.06 -47.02
C LEU A 102 27.26 23.54 -46.65
N GLU A 103 27.02 23.94 -45.40
CA GLU A 103 27.33 25.30 -44.94
C GLU A 103 28.27 25.26 -43.71
N ALA A 104 29.53 24.91 -43.98
CA ALA A 104 30.58 24.97 -42.97
C ALA A 104 31.44 26.21 -43.18
N ASP A 105 31.16 27.26 -42.38
CA ASP A 105 32.20 28.19 -41.97
C ASP A 105 31.82 28.80 -40.60
N GLY A 106 32.64 28.49 -39.60
CA GLY A 106 32.63 29.17 -38.33
C GLY A 106 32.28 28.33 -37.11
N MET A 107 32.92 28.66 -35.99
CA MET A 107 32.77 28.04 -34.65
C MET A 107 31.32 27.99 -34.12
N ASP A 108 30.38 28.76 -34.65
CA ASP A 108 28.98 28.82 -34.24
C ASP A 108 28.14 27.71 -34.85
N THR A 109 28.46 27.21 -36.04
CA THR A 109 27.77 26.07 -36.66
C THR A 109 28.01 24.77 -35.89
N VAL A 110 29.23 24.52 -35.44
CA VAL A 110 29.57 23.32 -34.64
C VAL A 110 28.80 23.29 -33.30
N LYS A 111 28.62 24.46 -32.67
CA LYS A 111 27.81 24.56 -31.43
C LYS A 111 26.32 24.35 -31.69
N HIS A 112 25.78 24.81 -32.81
CA HIS A 112 24.40 24.57 -33.19
C HIS A 112 24.15 23.09 -33.50
N GLU A 113 24.98 22.43 -34.28
CA GLU A 113 24.90 21.01 -34.57
C GLU A 113 24.98 20.15 -33.31
N HIS A 114 25.84 20.52 -32.36
CA HIS A 114 25.98 19.83 -31.09
C HIS A 114 24.74 19.97 -30.22
N LYS A 115 24.15 21.16 -30.16
CA LYS A 115 22.93 21.44 -29.40
C LYS A 115 21.71 20.70 -29.98
N ASP A 116 21.61 20.68 -31.32
CA ASP A 116 20.57 19.94 -32.03
C ASP A 116 20.69 18.42 -31.76
N ARG A 117 21.91 17.90 -31.68
CA ARG A 117 22.19 16.51 -31.37
C ARG A 117 21.74 16.12 -29.95
N ILE A 118 22.02 16.96 -28.95
CA ILE A 118 21.57 16.77 -27.57
C ILE A 118 20.04 16.77 -27.48
N ASP A 119 19.37 17.66 -28.22
CA ASP A 119 17.92 17.74 -28.31
C ASP A 119 17.30 16.47 -28.90
N VAL A 120 17.88 15.93 -29.94
CA VAL A 120 17.45 14.67 -30.57
C VAL A 120 17.62 13.49 -29.61
N ILE A 121 18.76 13.43 -28.90
CA ILE A 121 19.02 12.38 -27.92
C ILE A 121 18.00 12.46 -26.78
N ALA A 122 17.79 13.63 -26.18
CA ALA A 122 16.84 13.80 -25.11
C ALA A 122 15.42 13.37 -25.54
N SER A 123 14.97 13.79 -26.73
CA SER A 123 13.65 13.41 -27.26
C SER A 123 13.52 11.90 -27.49
N ARG A 124 14.56 11.26 -28.04
CA ARG A 124 14.59 9.81 -28.25
C ARG A 124 14.52 9.04 -26.92
N LEU A 125 15.27 9.51 -25.91
CA LEU A 125 15.29 8.87 -24.60
C LEU A 125 13.94 9.04 -23.88
N ILE A 126 13.31 10.21 -23.98
CA ILE A 126 11.96 10.44 -23.44
C ILE A 126 10.96 9.44 -24.04
N THR A 127 11.00 9.26 -25.35
CA THR A 127 10.09 8.32 -26.04
C THR A 127 10.41 6.87 -25.67
N LYS A 128 11.70 6.50 -25.58
CA LYS A 128 12.14 5.12 -25.31
C LYS A 128 11.80 4.68 -23.88
N TYR A 129 12.00 5.56 -22.91
CA TYR A 129 11.91 5.23 -21.49
C TYR A 129 10.70 5.87 -20.79
N HIS A 130 9.89 6.65 -21.52
CA HIS A 130 8.75 7.37 -20.96
C HIS A 130 9.10 8.17 -19.71
N PHE A 131 10.23 8.91 -19.75
CA PHE A 131 10.65 9.68 -18.58
C PHE A 131 9.61 10.69 -18.15
N VAL A 132 9.42 10.79 -16.81
CA VAL A 132 8.61 11.82 -16.15
C VAL A 132 9.39 12.38 -14.98
N THR A 133 9.35 13.68 -14.80
CA THR A 133 10.04 14.37 -13.69
C THR A 133 9.02 14.94 -12.73
N ALA A 134 9.07 14.53 -11.47
CA ALA A 134 8.21 15.10 -10.45
C ALA A 134 8.64 16.53 -10.13
N ARG A 135 7.75 17.50 -10.34
CA ARG A 135 8.02 18.94 -10.25
C ARG A 135 8.46 19.37 -8.85
N GLU A 136 7.87 18.80 -7.81
CA GLU A 136 8.08 19.18 -6.42
C GLU A 136 9.40 18.67 -5.84
N THR A 137 9.92 17.58 -6.43
CA THR A 137 11.12 16.91 -5.92
C THR A 137 12.29 16.93 -6.88
N ASP A 138 12.06 17.34 -8.14
CA ASP A 138 13.03 17.30 -9.25
C ASP A 138 13.60 15.90 -9.53
N ILE A 139 12.89 14.84 -9.11
CA ILE A 139 13.28 13.46 -9.33
C ILE A 139 12.75 12.97 -10.67
N ILE A 140 13.65 12.38 -11.47
CA ILE A 140 13.28 11.74 -12.74
C ILE A 140 12.87 10.29 -12.46
N TYR A 141 11.79 9.87 -13.09
CA TYR A 141 11.31 8.48 -13.12
C TYR A 141 11.31 7.99 -14.57
N TYR A 142 11.48 6.71 -14.77
CA TYR A 142 11.26 6.05 -16.06
C TYR A 142 10.33 4.85 -15.92
N PHE A 143 9.61 4.55 -16.95
CA PHE A 143 8.74 3.38 -16.99
C PHE A 143 9.57 2.13 -17.31
N ASN A 144 9.51 1.16 -16.40
CA ASN A 144 10.31 -0.09 -16.48
C ASN A 144 9.50 -1.27 -17.01
N ASP A 145 8.47 -1.01 -17.83
CA ASP A 145 7.47 -1.94 -18.35
C ASP A 145 6.39 -2.36 -17.34
N GLU A 146 6.53 -2.01 -16.07
CA GLU A 146 5.53 -2.28 -15.02
C GLU A 146 5.09 -0.99 -14.33
N ILE A 147 6.05 -0.22 -13.81
CA ILE A 147 5.83 1.03 -13.05
C ILE A 147 6.89 2.09 -13.36
N TYR A 148 6.68 3.28 -12.83
CA TYR A 148 7.68 4.34 -12.81
C TYR A 148 8.66 4.18 -11.65
N ASP A 149 9.93 3.95 -11.97
CA ASP A 149 11.02 3.79 -11.00
C ASP A 149 12.02 4.94 -11.11
N ALA A 150 12.43 5.49 -9.97
CA ALA A 150 13.47 6.51 -9.90
C ALA A 150 14.88 5.92 -9.78
N LYS A 151 14.98 4.62 -9.47
CA LYS A 151 16.28 3.98 -9.23
C LYS A 151 17.11 3.98 -10.50
N ASN A 152 18.33 4.51 -10.38
CA ASN A 152 19.32 4.54 -11.47
C ASN A 152 18.97 5.37 -12.71
N CYS A 153 17.88 6.15 -12.72
CA CYS A 153 17.47 6.97 -13.89
C CYS A 153 18.61 7.78 -14.48
N GLU A 154 19.30 8.57 -13.66
CA GLU A 154 20.42 9.38 -14.15
C GLU A 154 21.57 8.53 -14.71
N SER A 155 21.81 7.34 -14.15
CA SER A 155 22.84 6.44 -14.65
C SER A 155 22.48 5.90 -16.03
N VAL A 156 21.21 5.54 -16.22
CA VAL A 156 20.67 5.11 -17.53
C VAL A 156 20.80 6.22 -18.56
N ILE A 157 20.38 7.46 -18.22
CA ILE A 157 20.50 8.61 -19.12
C ILE A 157 21.97 8.86 -19.49
N LYS A 158 22.88 8.81 -18.52
CA LYS A 158 24.32 9.02 -18.75
C LYS A 158 24.91 7.95 -19.65
N GLN A 159 24.58 6.69 -19.46
CA GLN A 159 25.05 5.57 -20.28
C GLN A 159 24.52 5.67 -21.71
N GLU A 160 23.22 5.90 -21.87
CA GLU A 160 22.59 6.05 -23.19
C GLU A 160 23.13 7.27 -23.96
N THR A 161 23.41 8.36 -23.24
CA THR A 161 24.01 9.56 -23.84
C THR A 161 25.43 9.26 -24.34
N GLU A 162 26.24 8.60 -23.52
CA GLU A 162 27.62 8.21 -23.90
C GLU A 162 27.66 7.26 -25.09
N ALA A 163 26.71 6.34 -25.19
CA ALA A 163 26.62 5.43 -26.32
C ALA A 163 26.26 6.12 -27.65
N GLN A 164 25.69 7.33 -27.61
CA GLN A 164 25.22 8.06 -28.80
C GLN A 164 26.10 9.27 -29.19
N ILE A 165 26.98 9.71 -28.30
CA ILE A 165 27.89 10.84 -28.55
C ILE A 165 29.34 10.36 -28.56
N LEU A 166 30.01 10.47 -29.69
CA LEU A 166 31.45 10.24 -29.76
C LEU A 166 32.16 11.35 -28.96
N GLU A 167 33.08 10.95 -28.05
CA GLU A 167 33.78 11.88 -27.15
C GLU A 167 32.85 12.64 -26.20
N CYS A 168 31.82 11.93 -25.67
CA CYS A 168 30.81 12.45 -24.75
C CYS A 168 31.47 13.07 -23.50
N THR A 169 31.13 14.31 -23.21
CA THR A 169 31.63 15.03 -22.04
C THR A 169 30.66 14.92 -20.85
N LYS A 170 31.12 15.35 -19.69
CA LYS A 170 30.25 15.47 -18.50
C LYS A 170 29.14 16.53 -18.73
N SER A 171 29.47 17.60 -19.47
CA SER A 171 28.52 18.67 -19.81
C SER A 171 27.36 18.12 -20.64
N ASP A 172 27.66 17.28 -21.64
CA ASP A 172 26.66 16.71 -22.54
C ASP A 172 25.64 15.85 -21.77
N LYS A 173 26.15 15.01 -20.87
CA LYS A 173 25.32 14.19 -20.00
C LYS A 173 24.40 15.03 -19.12
N SER A 174 24.93 16.12 -18.55
CA SER A 174 24.14 17.04 -17.72
C SER A 174 23.08 17.77 -18.52
N GLU A 175 23.43 18.22 -19.74
CA GLU A 175 22.51 18.95 -20.62
C GLU A 175 21.37 18.06 -21.13
N VAL A 176 21.63 16.79 -21.43
CA VAL A 176 20.58 15.81 -21.75
C VAL A 176 19.65 15.60 -20.56
N ILE A 177 20.18 15.46 -19.35
CA ILE A 177 19.37 15.35 -18.12
C ILE A 177 18.49 16.59 -17.94
N ASP A 178 19.04 17.78 -18.05
CA ASP A 178 18.30 19.04 -17.87
C ASP A 178 17.19 19.19 -18.92
N LYS A 179 17.45 18.77 -20.16
CA LYS A 179 16.44 18.77 -21.23
C LYS A 179 15.33 17.75 -20.98
N ILE A 180 15.67 16.55 -20.51
CA ILE A 180 14.69 15.55 -20.12
C ILE A 180 13.80 16.13 -18.99
N LYS A 181 14.40 16.66 -17.93
CA LYS A 181 13.66 17.28 -16.83
C LYS A 181 12.71 18.37 -17.32
N SER A 182 13.24 19.35 -18.07
CA SER A 182 12.47 20.51 -18.52
C SER A 182 11.28 20.16 -19.42
N ARG A 183 11.33 19.01 -20.10
CA ARG A 183 10.28 18.55 -21.03
C ARG A 183 9.28 17.59 -20.41
N THR A 184 9.60 17.04 -19.24
CA THR A 184 8.82 15.94 -18.64
C THR A 184 8.29 16.27 -17.25
N TYR A 185 8.27 17.54 -16.85
CA TYR A 185 7.73 17.94 -15.54
C TYR A 185 6.23 17.66 -15.44
N GLU A 186 5.89 16.82 -14.48
CA GLU A 186 4.52 16.54 -14.04
C GLU A 186 4.39 16.80 -12.54
N SER A 187 3.18 17.11 -12.09
CA SER A 187 2.91 17.26 -10.66
C SER A 187 2.88 15.91 -9.95
N LEU A 188 3.40 15.88 -8.73
CA LEU A 188 3.53 14.64 -7.95
C LEU A 188 2.16 14.00 -7.61
N ASP A 189 1.10 14.79 -7.55
CA ASP A 189 -0.27 14.35 -7.29
C ASP A 189 -0.87 13.49 -8.42
N LYS A 190 -0.28 13.54 -9.63
CA LYS A 190 -0.68 12.68 -10.73
C LYS A 190 -0.19 11.24 -10.59
N PHE A 191 0.87 11.05 -9.81
CA PHE A 191 1.39 9.71 -9.57
C PHE A 191 0.48 8.95 -8.60
N ASP A 192 0.20 7.70 -8.93
CA ASP A 192 -0.68 6.84 -8.13
C ASP A 192 -2.01 7.54 -7.75
N SER A 193 -2.55 8.38 -8.62
CA SER A 193 -3.68 9.28 -8.31
C SER A 193 -5.01 8.55 -8.07
N ASP A 194 -5.24 7.41 -8.73
CA ASP A 194 -6.46 6.64 -8.55
C ASP A 194 -6.28 5.59 -7.43
N PRO A 195 -6.99 5.72 -6.29
CA PRO A 195 -6.89 4.77 -5.19
C PRO A 195 -7.50 3.39 -5.50
N ASN A 196 -8.29 3.27 -6.56
CA ASN A 196 -8.94 2.03 -6.96
C ASN A 196 -8.08 1.18 -7.90
N ILE A 197 -6.94 1.70 -8.32
CA ILE A 197 -6.02 0.98 -9.18
C ILE A 197 -4.94 0.31 -8.35
N LEU A 198 -4.74 -0.98 -8.60
CA LEU A 198 -3.70 -1.80 -8.01
C LEU A 198 -2.81 -2.37 -9.13
N VAL A 199 -1.53 -1.98 -9.14
CA VAL A 199 -0.58 -2.53 -10.11
C VAL A 199 0.00 -3.81 -9.55
N THR A 200 -0.21 -4.91 -10.26
CA THR A 200 0.25 -6.27 -9.92
C THR A 200 1.35 -6.70 -10.89
N LYS A 201 2.04 -7.77 -10.61
CA LYS A 201 3.12 -8.27 -11.48
C LYS A 201 2.65 -8.63 -12.91
N ASN A 202 1.41 -9.05 -13.06
CA ASN A 202 0.85 -9.45 -14.36
C ASN A 202 -0.09 -8.42 -14.99
N GLY A 203 -0.20 -7.21 -14.43
CA GLY A 203 -1.01 -6.15 -15.04
C GLY A 203 -1.54 -5.12 -14.05
N VAL A 204 -2.40 -4.29 -14.55
CA VAL A 204 -3.11 -3.24 -13.82
C VAL A 204 -4.53 -3.71 -13.51
N LEU A 205 -4.86 -3.82 -12.24
CA LEU A 205 -6.16 -4.25 -11.76
C LEU A 205 -7.00 -3.05 -11.33
N ASP A 206 -8.17 -2.90 -11.91
CA ASP A 206 -9.19 -1.96 -11.45
C ASP A 206 -10.09 -2.67 -10.42
N LEU A 207 -10.03 -2.22 -9.16
CA LEU A 207 -10.79 -2.79 -8.06
C LEU A 207 -12.30 -2.55 -8.18
N ASN A 208 -12.77 -1.52 -8.90
CA ASN A 208 -14.19 -1.27 -9.05
C ASN A 208 -14.87 -2.35 -9.91
N ILE A 209 -14.21 -2.75 -10.98
CA ILE A 209 -14.76 -3.70 -11.96
C ILE A 209 -14.04 -5.06 -11.95
N MET A 210 -13.04 -5.24 -11.09
CA MET A 210 -12.22 -6.47 -10.96
C MET A 210 -11.64 -6.93 -12.29
N LYS A 211 -11.18 -5.98 -13.12
CA LYS A 211 -10.63 -6.26 -14.44
C LYS A 211 -9.13 -6.01 -14.47
N LEU A 212 -8.39 -7.00 -14.90
CA LEU A 212 -6.96 -6.91 -15.16
C LEU A 212 -6.71 -6.43 -16.60
N THR A 213 -5.82 -5.45 -16.75
CA THR A 213 -5.39 -4.90 -18.04
C THR A 213 -3.86 -4.86 -18.11
N PRO A 214 -3.25 -4.78 -19.31
CA PRO A 214 -1.80 -4.65 -19.43
C PRO A 214 -1.25 -3.41 -18.73
N HIS A 215 0.02 -3.46 -18.32
CA HIS A 215 0.75 -2.30 -17.81
C HIS A 215 0.81 -1.19 -18.85
N THR A 216 0.80 0.05 -18.40
CA THR A 216 0.82 1.22 -19.27
C THR A 216 1.58 2.41 -18.63
N PRO A 217 2.42 3.12 -19.39
CA PRO A 217 3.08 4.33 -18.88
C PRO A 217 2.10 5.48 -18.61
N LEU A 218 0.87 5.43 -19.12
CA LEU A 218 -0.11 6.50 -18.93
C LEU A 218 -0.62 6.62 -17.50
N LEU A 219 -0.48 5.58 -16.72
CA LEU A 219 -1.00 5.51 -15.35
C LEU A 219 -0.15 6.29 -14.32
N LEU A 220 1.12 6.56 -14.62
CA LEU A 220 2.09 7.14 -13.68
C LEU A 220 2.19 6.39 -12.34
N ALA A 221 2.05 5.07 -12.38
CA ALA A 221 2.12 4.24 -11.17
C ALA A 221 3.56 4.07 -10.69
N LYS A 222 3.79 4.20 -9.38
CA LYS A 222 5.09 3.96 -8.71
C LYS A 222 5.05 2.74 -7.79
N VAL A 223 3.88 2.24 -7.49
CA VAL A 223 3.66 1.14 -6.56
C VAL A 223 3.33 -0.13 -7.33
N LEU A 224 4.11 -1.19 -7.09
CA LEU A 224 3.91 -2.53 -7.64
C LEU A 224 3.68 -3.52 -6.52
N MET A 225 2.62 -4.31 -6.59
CA MET A 225 2.44 -5.51 -5.78
C MET A 225 3.17 -6.68 -6.46
N PRO A 226 4.12 -7.35 -5.78
CA PRO A 226 4.98 -8.34 -6.41
C PRO A 226 4.29 -9.71 -6.58
N CYS A 227 2.97 -9.73 -6.67
CA CYS A 227 2.14 -10.90 -6.87
C CYS A 227 1.35 -10.79 -8.18
N ASN A 228 1.01 -11.94 -8.76
CA ASN A 228 0.07 -12.02 -9.86
C ASN A 228 -1.36 -12.06 -9.31
N PHE A 229 -2.27 -11.37 -9.99
CA PHE A 229 -3.70 -11.56 -9.77
C PHE A 229 -4.18 -12.74 -10.61
N VAL A 230 -4.76 -13.76 -9.97
CA VAL A 230 -5.27 -14.98 -10.61
C VAL A 230 -6.76 -15.14 -10.35
N GLU A 231 -7.46 -15.82 -11.24
CA GLU A 231 -8.87 -16.15 -11.04
C GLU A 231 -9.04 -17.12 -9.88
N LEU A 232 -10.09 -16.91 -9.09
CA LEU A 232 -10.43 -17.79 -7.99
C LEU A 232 -11.27 -18.97 -8.48
N ASN A 233 -11.11 -20.11 -7.83
CA ASN A 233 -11.88 -21.33 -8.10
C ASN A 233 -13.34 -21.23 -7.63
N SER A 234 -13.58 -20.41 -6.61
CA SER A 234 -14.90 -20.19 -6.00
C SER A 234 -15.10 -18.72 -5.71
N GLU A 235 -16.30 -18.21 -5.92
CA GLU A 235 -16.67 -16.86 -5.55
C GLU A 235 -16.62 -16.66 -4.03
N ILE A 236 -16.29 -15.45 -3.61
CA ILE A 236 -16.31 -15.01 -2.22
C ILE A 236 -17.54 -14.13 -2.05
N GLU A 237 -18.61 -14.69 -1.49
CA GLU A 237 -19.88 -13.99 -1.27
C GLU A 237 -19.84 -13.13 0.01
N ASP A 238 -20.70 -12.09 0.08
CA ASP A 238 -20.79 -11.23 1.26
C ASP A 238 -21.39 -11.94 2.47
N GLU A 239 -22.32 -12.86 2.21
CA GLU A 239 -23.09 -13.55 3.25
C GLU A 239 -22.27 -14.62 3.98
N ASP A 240 -21.29 -15.22 3.28
CA ASP A 240 -20.37 -16.22 3.85
C ASP A 240 -18.95 -16.05 3.30
N MET A 241 -18.33 -14.96 3.65
CA MET A 241 -16.97 -14.63 3.21
C MET A 241 -15.96 -15.69 3.69
N PHE A 242 -16.12 -16.22 4.90
CA PHE A 242 -15.21 -17.22 5.45
C PHE A 242 -15.24 -18.53 4.66
N ALA A 243 -16.44 -19.03 4.29
CA ALA A 243 -16.56 -20.22 3.45
C ALA A 243 -15.94 -20.02 2.06
N GLY A 244 -16.10 -18.84 1.46
CA GLY A 244 -15.46 -18.50 0.20
C GLY A 244 -13.92 -18.49 0.29
N ILE A 245 -13.36 -17.96 1.37
CA ILE A 245 -11.92 -18.00 1.65
C ILE A 245 -11.44 -19.44 1.82
N LEU A 246 -12.13 -20.22 2.66
CA LEU A 246 -11.85 -21.63 2.93
C LEU A 246 -11.84 -22.44 1.62
N SER A 247 -12.87 -22.28 0.79
CA SER A 247 -13.01 -23.00 -0.48
C SER A 247 -11.81 -22.78 -1.42
N ASN A 248 -11.24 -21.58 -1.43
CA ASN A 248 -10.08 -21.24 -2.25
C ASN A 248 -8.74 -21.65 -1.61
N LEU A 249 -8.60 -21.55 -0.28
CA LEU A 249 -7.31 -21.63 0.40
C LEU A 249 -7.06 -22.88 1.23
N GLN A 250 -8.06 -23.74 1.51
CA GLN A 250 -7.95 -24.87 2.44
C GLN A 250 -6.78 -25.85 2.16
N HIS A 251 -6.31 -25.91 0.91
CA HIS A 251 -5.19 -26.78 0.52
C HIS A 251 -3.83 -26.11 0.64
N THR A 252 -3.79 -24.78 0.84
CA THR A 252 -2.57 -24.00 0.91
C THR A 252 -1.84 -24.20 2.24
N LEU A 253 -0.52 -24.00 2.21
CA LEU A 253 0.30 -24.00 3.42
C LEU A 253 -0.03 -22.79 4.31
N PHE A 254 -0.39 -21.65 3.69
CA PHE A 254 -0.78 -20.44 4.42
C PHE A 254 -2.09 -20.66 5.21
N TRP A 255 -3.10 -21.31 4.61
CA TRP A 255 -4.32 -21.66 5.34
C TRP A 255 -4.02 -22.57 6.52
N LYS A 256 -3.30 -23.67 6.29
CA LYS A 256 -2.93 -24.64 7.35
C LYS A 256 -2.16 -23.97 8.49
N PHE A 257 -1.31 -23.02 8.17
CA PHE A 257 -0.60 -22.22 9.16
C PHE A 257 -1.57 -21.38 10.01
N LEU A 258 -2.50 -20.64 9.39
CA LEU A 258 -3.49 -19.86 10.13
C LEU A 258 -4.45 -20.75 10.92
N GLU A 259 -5.00 -21.79 10.31
CA GLU A 259 -5.86 -22.76 10.97
C GLU A 259 -5.20 -23.35 12.22
N SER A 260 -3.93 -23.79 12.10
CA SER A 260 -3.19 -24.29 13.25
C SER A 260 -2.96 -23.23 14.32
N SER A 261 -2.81 -21.96 13.94
CA SER A 261 -2.58 -20.83 14.86
C SER A 261 -3.83 -20.42 15.63
N PHE A 262 -5.01 -20.63 15.04
CA PHE A 262 -6.31 -20.20 15.58
C PHE A 262 -7.23 -21.36 15.98
N THR A 263 -6.76 -22.60 15.95
CA THR A 263 -7.52 -23.73 16.50
C THR A 263 -7.19 -23.92 17.98
N ILE A 264 -8.21 -23.86 18.82
CA ILE A 264 -8.14 -24.11 20.27
C ILE A 264 -9.11 -25.22 20.59
N ASP A 265 -8.66 -26.31 21.24
CA ASP A 265 -9.46 -27.47 21.62
C ASP A 265 -10.26 -28.07 20.45
N GLY A 266 -9.71 -28.01 19.24
CA GLY A 266 -10.31 -28.53 18.01
C GLY A 266 -11.36 -27.61 17.36
N ILE A 267 -11.56 -26.41 17.89
CA ILE A 267 -12.49 -25.42 17.35
C ILE A 267 -11.68 -24.28 16.73
N ILE A 268 -12.01 -23.90 15.50
CA ILE A 268 -11.40 -22.78 14.80
C ILE A 268 -11.99 -21.47 15.30
N ASP A 269 -11.14 -20.52 15.69
CA ASP A 269 -11.52 -19.13 15.96
C ASP A 269 -11.64 -18.37 14.62
N GLU A 270 -12.80 -18.52 13.97
CA GLU A 270 -13.11 -17.91 12.68
C GLU A 270 -13.06 -16.37 12.75
N GLU A 271 -13.49 -15.77 13.86
CA GLU A 271 -13.46 -14.31 14.06
C GLU A 271 -12.03 -13.78 13.98
N SER A 272 -11.10 -14.42 14.69
CA SER A 272 -9.69 -14.03 14.66
C SER A 272 -9.04 -14.28 13.31
N MET A 273 -9.32 -15.42 12.65
CA MET A 273 -8.82 -15.72 11.31
C MET A 273 -9.34 -14.69 10.29
N MET A 274 -10.63 -14.40 10.30
CA MET A 274 -11.23 -13.40 9.41
C MET A 274 -10.59 -12.01 9.63
N SER A 275 -10.37 -11.64 10.89
CA SER A 275 -9.69 -10.39 11.23
C SER A 275 -8.25 -10.32 10.68
N VAL A 276 -7.53 -11.44 10.57
CA VAL A 276 -6.22 -11.51 9.90
C VAL A 276 -6.36 -11.29 8.40
N PHE A 277 -7.30 -11.96 7.73
CA PHE A 277 -7.52 -11.78 6.30
C PHE A 277 -7.94 -10.34 5.97
N GLU A 278 -8.85 -9.77 6.73
CA GLU A 278 -9.30 -8.38 6.56
C GLU A 278 -8.18 -7.37 6.85
N MET A 279 -7.36 -7.61 7.88
CA MET A 279 -6.16 -6.81 8.14
C MET A 279 -5.23 -6.81 6.93
N MET A 280 -4.89 -7.98 6.41
CA MET A 280 -4.02 -8.11 5.24
C MET A 280 -4.65 -7.45 4.00
N ALA A 281 -5.91 -7.73 3.72
CA ALA A 281 -6.65 -7.18 2.59
C ALA A 281 -6.74 -5.65 2.64
N SER A 282 -6.99 -5.09 3.83
CA SER A 282 -7.08 -3.64 4.02
C SER A 282 -5.80 -2.91 3.59
N THR A 283 -4.62 -3.56 3.69
CA THR A 283 -3.35 -2.98 3.28
C THR A 283 -3.22 -2.81 1.76
N LEU A 284 -4.03 -3.49 0.97
CA LEU A 284 -4.06 -3.32 -0.49
C LEU A 284 -4.81 -2.06 -0.92
N ILE A 285 -5.61 -1.46 -0.04
CA ILE A 285 -6.48 -0.33 -0.34
C ILE A 285 -5.81 0.98 0.09
N ARG A 286 -5.72 1.94 -0.82
CA ARG A 286 -5.21 3.30 -0.54
C ARG A 286 -6.28 4.24 0.05
N LYS A 287 -7.16 3.67 0.88
CA LYS A 287 -8.22 4.37 1.61
C LYS A 287 -8.28 3.82 3.02
N ASN A 288 -8.51 4.68 4.02
CA ASN A 288 -8.72 4.23 5.38
C ASN A 288 -10.13 3.69 5.57
N ILE A 289 -10.22 2.44 6.01
CA ILE A 289 -11.47 1.74 6.27
C ILE A 289 -11.80 1.87 7.76
N ASP A 290 -12.96 2.42 8.10
CA ASP A 290 -13.50 2.56 9.47
C ASP A 290 -12.46 3.11 10.49
N GLU A 291 -11.48 3.88 10.02
CA GLU A 291 -10.39 4.48 10.82
C GLU A 291 -9.62 3.46 11.69
N ARG A 292 -9.41 2.22 11.22
CA ARG A 292 -8.83 1.14 12.02
C ARG A 292 -7.33 0.98 11.85
N SER A 293 -6.73 0.56 12.95
CA SER A 293 -5.36 0.06 13.08
C SER A 293 -5.38 -1.31 13.74
N PHE A 294 -4.31 -2.08 13.59
CA PHE A 294 -4.28 -3.48 14.01
C PHE A 294 -3.16 -3.74 14.99
N ILE A 295 -3.43 -4.60 15.96
CA ILE A 295 -2.41 -5.09 16.87
C ILE A 295 -2.64 -6.58 17.19
N MET A 296 -1.61 -7.37 16.95
CA MET A 296 -1.57 -8.80 17.22
C MET A 296 -0.98 -9.03 18.61
N LEU A 297 -1.74 -9.64 19.50
CA LEU A 297 -1.33 -9.95 20.86
C LEU A 297 -1.03 -11.45 21.02
N GLY A 298 0.11 -11.81 21.62
CA GLY A 298 0.41 -13.20 21.97
C GLY A 298 1.80 -13.40 22.57
N ASN A 299 1.98 -14.41 23.38
CA ASN A 299 3.11 -14.61 24.30
C ASN A 299 4.41 -15.16 23.68
N GLY A 300 4.63 -15.01 22.38
CA GLY A 300 5.80 -15.54 21.66
C GLY A 300 5.57 -16.94 21.08
N ALA A 301 6.41 -17.33 20.14
CA ALA A 301 6.38 -18.62 19.43
C ALA A 301 4.99 -19.03 18.91
N ASN A 302 4.20 -18.09 18.40
CA ASN A 302 2.80 -18.27 18.01
C ASN A 302 2.50 -17.91 16.55
N GLY A 303 3.51 -17.64 15.73
CA GLY A 303 3.34 -17.39 14.30
C GLY A 303 3.13 -15.92 13.88
N LYS A 304 2.91 -14.95 14.80
CA LYS A 304 2.72 -13.52 14.47
C LYS A 304 3.75 -12.99 13.48
N SER A 305 5.04 -13.19 13.79
CA SER A 305 6.13 -12.69 12.92
C SER A 305 6.12 -13.36 11.55
N VAL A 306 5.76 -14.63 11.46
CA VAL A 306 5.63 -15.34 10.17
C VAL A 306 4.52 -14.71 9.33
N CYS A 307 3.37 -14.42 9.93
CA CYS A 307 2.26 -13.75 9.27
C CYS A 307 2.63 -12.33 8.78
N LEU A 308 3.33 -11.54 9.61
CA LEU A 308 3.76 -10.18 9.25
C LEU A 308 4.84 -10.18 8.16
N ASP A 309 5.76 -11.15 8.18
CA ASP A 309 6.77 -11.30 7.12
C ASP A 309 6.12 -11.73 5.80
N TYR A 310 5.10 -12.60 5.86
CA TYR A 310 4.33 -13.01 4.70
C TYR A 310 3.55 -11.82 4.12
N LEU A 311 2.87 -11.04 4.96
CA LEU A 311 2.21 -9.80 4.52
C LEU A 311 3.20 -8.84 3.86
N SER A 312 4.39 -8.67 4.45
CA SER A 312 5.44 -7.81 3.88
C SER A 312 5.92 -8.31 2.52
N ALA A 313 5.94 -9.64 2.30
CA ALA A 313 6.28 -10.23 1.00
C ALA A 313 5.18 -10.01 -0.04
N VAL A 314 3.92 -10.19 0.35
CA VAL A 314 2.75 -9.93 -0.50
C VAL A 314 2.70 -8.47 -0.96
N LEU A 315 2.98 -7.53 -0.06
CA LEU A 315 2.98 -6.10 -0.39
C LEU A 315 4.23 -5.66 -1.18
N GLY A 316 5.35 -6.35 -0.99
CA GLY A 316 6.66 -5.89 -1.44
C GLY A 316 7.33 -4.92 -0.45
N LYS A 317 8.63 -5.08 -0.28
CA LYS A 317 9.42 -4.35 0.73
C LYS A 317 9.39 -2.83 0.56
N ASP A 318 9.31 -2.35 -0.67
CA ASP A 318 9.29 -0.92 -0.97
C ASP A 318 7.96 -0.26 -0.57
N ASN A 319 6.90 -1.04 -0.40
CA ASN A 319 5.54 -0.58 -0.05
C ASN A 319 5.26 -0.63 1.46
N VAL A 320 6.23 -1.06 2.27
CA VAL A 320 6.08 -1.22 3.72
C VAL A 320 7.08 -0.33 4.45
N SER A 321 6.65 0.24 5.58
CA SER A 321 7.53 0.89 6.56
C SER A 321 7.57 0.08 7.85
N HIS A 322 8.62 0.29 8.66
CA HIS A 322 8.86 -0.43 9.90
C HIS A 322 9.16 0.57 11.02
N ILE A 323 8.14 1.29 11.46
CA ILE A 323 8.29 2.34 12.47
C ILE A 323 7.56 1.89 13.75
N PRO A 324 8.25 1.87 14.91
CA PRO A 324 7.61 1.59 16.19
C PRO A 324 6.49 2.58 16.50
N LEU A 325 5.46 2.12 17.19
CA LEU A 325 4.30 2.95 17.57
C LEU A 325 4.72 4.19 18.38
N GLN A 326 5.66 4.02 19.33
CA GLN A 326 6.18 5.12 20.15
C GLN A 326 6.93 6.15 19.30
N VAL A 327 7.70 5.70 18.31
CA VAL A 327 8.43 6.60 17.40
C VAL A 327 7.46 7.37 16.51
N LEU A 328 6.37 6.75 16.05
CA LEU A 328 5.30 7.47 15.34
C LEU A 328 4.64 8.53 16.20
N ALA A 329 4.51 8.26 17.51
CA ALA A 329 3.88 9.18 18.47
C ALA A 329 4.77 10.37 18.84
N GLU A 330 6.10 10.22 18.84
CA GLU A 330 7.03 11.17 19.45
C GLU A 330 7.93 11.88 18.42
N ASP A 331 8.32 11.21 17.32
CA ASP A 331 9.23 11.79 16.33
C ASP A 331 8.45 12.44 15.17
N LYS A 332 8.52 13.76 15.11
CA LYS A 332 7.89 14.57 14.06
C LYS A 332 8.31 14.22 12.63
N PHE A 333 9.46 13.52 12.46
CA PHE A 333 9.95 13.11 11.14
C PHE A 333 9.48 11.69 10.77
N ALA A 334 8.92 10.96 11.73
CA ALA A 334 8.55 9.57 11.49
C ALA A 334 7.40 9.43 10.50
N SER A 335 6.38 10.28 10.61
CA SER A 335 5.21 10.25 9.73
C SER A 335 5.55 10.44 8.24
N ALA A 336 6.57 11.24 7.91
CA ALA A 336 7.01 11.43 6.53
C ALA A 336 7.49 10.13 5.85
N ARG A 337 7.88 9.11 6.64
CA ARG A 337 8.29 7.81 6.13
C ARG A 337 7.11 6.92 5.73
N LEU A 338 5.88 7.34 6.02
CA LEU A 338 4.64 6.67 5.62
C LEU A 338 4.17 7.11 4.23
N ASP A 339 4.77 8.15 3.67
CA ASP A 339 4.40 8.65 2.34
C ASP A 339 4.52 7.54 1.28
N GLY A 340 3.43 7.30 0.55
CA GLY A 340 3.33 6.26 -0.48
C GLY A 340 3.37 4.82 0.05
N LYS A 341 3.31 4.57 1.37
CA LYS A 341 3.33 3.23 1.95
C LYS A 341 1.93 2.64 2.11
N HIS A 342 1.79 1.36 1.82
CA HIS A 342 0.56 0.60 2.02
C HIS A 342 0.35 0.16 3.46
N ALA A 343 1.44 -0.16 4.14
CA ALA A 343 1.41 -0.54 5.56
C ALA A 343 2.64 -0.04 6.32
N ASN A 344 2.45 0.20 7.61
CA ASN A 344 3.51 0.26 8.59
C ASN A 344 3.43 -1.02 9.42
N ILE A 345 4.37 -1.94 9.23
CA ILE A 345 4.40 -3.23 9.92
C ILE A 345 5.56 -3.22 10.91
N PHE A 346 5.25 -3.31 12.20
CA PHE A 346 6.28 -3.38 13.22
C PHE A 346 5.99 -4.51 14.21
N SER A 347 6.88 -5.48 14.23
CA SER A 347 6.82 -6.62 15.15
C SER A 347 7.49 -6.26 16.49
N ASP A 348 6.96 -6.84 17.56
CA ASP A 348 7.56 -6.81 18.90
C ASP A 348 7.62 -5.40 19.52
N LEU A 349 6.45 -4.75 19.63
CA LEU A 349 6.35 -3.49 20.36
C LEU A 349 6.81 -3.65 21.80
N GLU A 350 7.72 -2.79 22.19
CA GLU A 350 8.16 -2.68 23.58
C GLU A 350 7.04 -2.15 24.49
N ARG A 351 7.12 -2.46 25.77
CA ARG A 351 6.17 -2.00 26.80
C ARG A 351 6.28 -0.53 27.17
N ASN A 352 7.04 0.25 26.41
CA ASN A 352 7.22 1.66 26.67
C ASN A 352 5.89 2.38 26.64
N GLU A 353 5.72 3.32 27.59
CA GLU A 353 4.49 4.07 27.74
C GLU A 353 4.22 4.94 26.49
N LEU A 354 2.94 5.10 26.16
CA LEU A 354 2.47 5.92 25.05
C LEU A 354 1.77 7.17 25.60
N TYR A 355 2.44 8.32 25.51
CA TYR A 355 1.93 9.59 26.04
C TYR A 355 1.13 10.38 25.01
N HIS A 356 1.55 10.35 23.74
CA HIS A 356 0.97 11.14 22.67
C HIS A 356 0.25 10.25 21.65
N THR A 357 -1.08 10.30 21.63
CA THR A 357 -1.91 9.46 20.75
C THR A 357 -2.55 10.24 19.60
N GLY A 358 -2.43 11.56 19.58
CA GLY A 358 -3.04 12.42 18.57
C GLY A 358 -2.66 12.00 17.15
N ILE A 359 -1.36 11.92 16.86
CA ILE A 359 -0.86 11.54 15.54
C ILE A 359 -1.32 10.13 15.12
N ILE A 360 -1.48 9.19 16.07
CA ILE A 360 -1.98 7.85 15.78
C ILE A 360 -3.43 7.91 15.30
N LYS A 361 -4.23 8.79 15.92
CA LYS A 361 -5.63 9.00 15.53
C LYS A 361 -5.72 9.61 14.14
N ASP A 362 -4.89 10.60 13.83
CA ASP A 362 -4.86 11.28 12.54
C ASP A 362 -4.40 10.30 11.42
N LEU A 363 -3.36 9.52 11.68
CA LEU A 363 -2.88 8.49 10.75
C LEU A 363 -3.94 7.42 10.47
N SER A 364 -4.71 7.00 11.48
CA SER A 364 -5.76 5.99 11.33
C SER A 364 -6.96 6.53 10.55
N SER A 365 -7.31 7.81 10.74
CA SER A 365 -8.44 8.44 10.04
C SER A 365 -8.11 8.87 8.61
N GLY A 366 -6.82 9.00 8.27
CA GLY A 366 -6.40 9.51 6.97
C GLY A 366 -6.52 11.02 6.83
N GLU A 367 -6.65 11.72 7.94
CA GLU A 367 -6.64 13.17 7.93
C GLU A 367 -5.27 13.70 7.50
N PRO A 368 -5.23 14.82 6.74
CA PRO A 368 -3.97 15.38 6.32
C PRO A 368 -3.15 15.84 7.53
N ILE A 369 -1.89 15.44 7.55
CA ILE A 369 -0.96 15.80 8.62
C ILE A 369 0.26 16.51 8.03
N HIS A 370 0.80 17.47 8.78
CA HIS A 370 2.06 18.10 8.40
C HIS A 370 3.23 17.15 8.67
N ALA A 371 3.91 16.73 7.60
CA ALA A 371 5.04 15.83 7.63
C ALA A 371 6.32 16.51 7.10
N GLN A 372 7.47 16.09 7.57
CA GLN A 372 8.75 16.65 7.17
C GLN A 372 9.85 15.59 7.16
N HIS A 373 10.58 15.47 6.05
CA HIS A 373 11.85 14.76 6.05
C HIS A 373 12.96 15.61 6.68
N LYS A 374 13.89 14.98 7.37
CA LYS A 374 15.03 15.69 7.98
C LYS A 374 15.78 16.53 6.92
N ASN A 375 15.97 17.81 7.20
CA ASN A 375 16.65 18.78 6.31
C ASN A 375 15.93 19.04 4.98
N LYS A 376 14.63 18.78 4.89
CA LYS A 376 13.80 19.15 3.73
C LYS A 376 12.62 20.02 4.19
N ASN A 377 11.95 20.66 3.23
CA ASN A 377 10.72 21.38 3.51
C ASN A 377 9.63 20.43 3.98
N GLY A 378 8.71 20.92 4.82
CA GLY A 378 7.52 20.18 5.20
C GLY A 378 6.51 20.11 4.06
N PHE A 379 5.64 19.12 4.12
CA PHE A 379 4.55 18.88 3.17
C PHE A 379 3.32 18.31 3.88
N ASP A 380 2.17 18.40 3.26
CA ASP A 380 0.96 17.79 3.76
C ASP A 380 0.91 16.33 3.28
N LEU A 381 0.95 15.41 4.24
CA LEU A 381 0.82 13.97 4.00
C LEU A 381 -0.64 13.56 4.17
N TYR A 382 -1.17 12.86 3.18
CA TYR A 382 -2.48 12.21 3.21
C TYR A 382 -2.27 10.70 3.48
N PRO A 383 -2.26 10.27 4.75
CA PRO A 383 -1.85 8.93 5.11
C PRO A 383 -2.94 7.91 4.76
N PHE A 384 -2.55 6.83 4.10
CA PHE A 384 -3.39 5.66 3.86
C PHE A 384 -2.75 4.35 4.36
N ALA A 385 -1.49 4.42 4.81
CA ALA A 385 -0.77 3.28 5.35
C ALA A 385 -1.50 2.66 6.54
N LYS A 386 -1.82 1.38 6.45
CA LYS A 386 -2.41 0.67 7.59
C LYS A 386 -1.36 0.46 8.68
N LEU A 387 -1.71 0.80 9.90
CA LEU A 387 -0.84 0.62 11.05
C LEU A 387 -1.04 -0.80 11.60
N VAL A 388 -0.04 -1.65 11.44
CA VAL A 388 -0.06 -3.06 11.86
C VAL A 388 1.09 -3.32 12.82
N PHE A 389 0.74 -3.73 14.03
CA PHE A 389 1.71 -4.01 15.08
C PHE A 389 1.56 -5.41 15.64
N SER A 390 2.63 -5.93 16.24
CA SER A 390 2.52 -7.08 17.12
C SER A 390 3.24 -6.83 18.44
N CYS A 391 2.73 -7.41 19.50
CA CYS A 391 3.33 -7.34 20.82
C CYS A 391 3.05 -8.61 21.63
N ASN A 392 3.81 -8.78 22.69
CA ASN A 392 3.51 -9.79 23.70
C ASN A 392 2.66 -9.21 24.84
N LYS A 393 2.72 -7.88 25.02
CA LYS A 393 1.91 -7.12 25.97
C LYS A 393 1.71 -5.72 25.41
N PHE A 394 0.53 -5.14 25.65
CA PHE A 394 0.28 -3.78 25.19
C PHE A 394 1.13 -2.75 25.94
N PRO A 395 1.53 -1.66 25.26
CA PRO A 395 2.09 -0.50 25.94
C PRO A 395 1.04 0.13 26.87
N ARG A 396 1.48 0.70 27.98
CA ARG A 396 0.59 1.50 28.83
C ARG A 396 0.21 2.79 28.11
N VAL A 397 -1.09 3.10 28.09
CA VAL A 397 -1.63 4.27 27.40
C VAL A 397 -2.35 5.16 28.40
N TYR A 398 -2.06 6.47 28.38
CA TYR A 398 -2.71 7.44 29.26
C TYR A 398 -4.00 8.00 28.66
N ASP A 399 -4.14 7.93 27.36
CA ASP A 399 -5.38 8.32 26.66
C ASP A 399 -6.44 7.23 26.81
N GLN A 400 -7.37 7.42 27.73
CA GLN A 400 -8.47 6.51 27.99
C GLN A 400 -9.74 6.84 27.17
N SER A 401 -9.60 7.67 26.12
CA SER A 401 -10.75 8.12 25.34
C SER A 401 -11.28 7.05 24.37
N GLN A 402 -12.58 7.13 24.09
CA GLN A 402 -13.21 6.37 23.00
C GLN A 402 -12.46 6.58 21.68
N GLY A 403 -12.00 7.82 21.41
CA GLY A 403 -11.30 8.20 20.19
C GLY A 403 -10.03 7.38 19.92
N PHE A 404 -9.33 6.93 20.97
CA PHE A 404 -8.17 6.06 20.84
C PHE A 404 -8.58 4.59 20.66
N PHE A 405 -9.40 4.05 21.57
CA PHE A 405 -9.67 2.61 21.59
C PHE A 405 -10.56 2.13 20.44
N ARG A 406 -11.48 2.96 19.94
CA ARG A 406 -12.33 2.59 18.80
C ARG A 406 -11.54 2.31 17.51
N ARG A 407 -10.29 2.76 17.44
CA ARG A 407 -9.42 2.62 16.26
C ARG A 407 -8.69 1.29 16.19
N TRP A 408 -8.72 0.49 17.24
CA TRP A 408 -7.95 -0.73 17.30
C TRP A 408 -8.78 -1.99 17.05
N ILE A 409 -8.29 -2.82 16.14
CA ILE A 409 -8.69 -4.21 15.99
C ILE A 409 -7.61 -5.06 16.66
N LEU A 410 -8.00 -5.75 17.75
CA LEU A 410 -7.12 -6.60 18.53
C LEU A 410 -7.26 -8.05 18.07
N ILE A 411 -6.17 -8.64 17.56
CA ILE A 411 -6.15 -10.03 17.09
C ILE A 411 -5.33 -10.85 18.09
N LYS A 412 -5.99 -11.77 18.78
CA LYS A 412 -5.34 -12.57 19.81
C LYS A 412 -4.78 -13.85 19.20
N TRP A 413 -3.45 -14.05 19.31
CA TRP A 413 -2.74 -15.26 18.92
C TRP A 413 -2.50 -16.10 20.17
N SER A 414 -3.41 -17.03 20.43
CA SER A 414 -3.44 -17.76 21.71
C SER A 414 -2.57 -19.00 21.72
N ARG A 415 -2.36 -19.65 20.56
CA ARG A 415 -1.54 -20.86 20.47
C ARG A 415 -0.05 -20.56 20.65
N ASN A 416 0.67 -21.50 21.29
CA ASN A 416 2.11 -21.49 21.42
C ASN A 416 2.69 -22.77 20.82
N PHE A 417 3.56 -22.63 19.84
CA PHE A 417 4.20 -23.74 19.12
C PHE A 417 5.54 -24.18 19.72
N GLU A 418 5.99 -23.55 20.82
CA GLU A 418 7.33 -23.81 21.38
C GLU A 418 7.52 -25.28 21.82
N LYS A 419 6.43 -25.92 22.27
CA LYS A 419 6.44 -27.30 22.77
C LYS A 419 5.89 -28.30 21.74
N ASP A 420 5.50 -27.88 20.57
CA ASP A 420 4.96 -28.77 19.55
C ASP A 420 6.10 -29.60 18.95
N VAL A 421 5.98 -30.92 19.04
CA VAL A 421 7.00 -31.87 18.55
C VAL A 421 7.13 -31.80 17.02
N ASP A 422 6.02 -31.51 16.33
CA ASP A 422 5.95 -31.46 14.86
C ASP A 422 6.06 -30.03 14.34
N ARG A 423 6.66 -29.12 15.08
CA ARG A 423 6.85 -27.75 14.66
C ARG A 423 7.70 -27.67 13.39
N ASN A 424 7.18 -27.04 12.35
CA ASN A 424 7.93 -26.79 11.12
C ASN A 424 8.82 -25.55 11.26
N ASP A 425 10.11 -25.74 11.51
CA ASP A 425 11.09 -24.64 11.63
C ASP A 425 11.37 -23.95 10.27
N ASN A 426 11.04 -24.58 9.15
CA ASN A 426 11.20 -24.02 7.80
C ASN A 426 9.94 -23.32 7.28
N LEU A 427 8.85 -23.31 8.03
CA LEU A 427 7.54 -22.80 7.59
C LEU A 427 7.63 -21.43 6.93
N LYS A 428 8.33 -20.49 7.56
CA LYS A 428 8.51 -19.14 7.01
C LYS A 428 9.16 -19.17 5.63
N LYS A 429 10.21 -19.97 5.46
CA LYS A 429 10.92 -20.09 4.19
C LYS A 429 10.01 -20.71 3.13
N GLU A 430 9.32 -21.79 3.46
CA GLU A 430 8.41 -22.50 2.55
C GLU A 430 7.27 -21.58 2.08
N LEU A 431 6.67 -20.81 2.99
CA LEU A 431 5.63 -19.83 2.67
C LEU A 431 6.12 -18.72 1.73
N LEU A 432 7.35 -18.22 1.95
CA LEU A 432 7.90 -17.11 1.16
C LEU A 432 8.44 -17.55 -0.20
N GLU A 433 8.83 -18.81 -0.36
CA GLU A 433 9.34 -19.37 -1.62
C GLU A 433 8.22 -19.89 -2.54
N ASN A 434 7.03 -20.17 -2.00
CA ASN A 434 5.87 -20.65 -2.77
C ASN A 434 5.11 -19.48 -3.40
N THR A 435 5.62 -19.00 -4.53
CA THR A 435 5.04 -17.84 -5.22
C THR A 435 3.66 -18.11 -5.83
N GLU A 436 3.38 -19.33 -6.29
CA GLU A 436 2.07 -19.68 -6.85
C GLU A 436 0.98 -19.64 -5.78
N GLU A 437 1.27 -20.17 -4.60
CA GLU A 437 0.34 -20.09 -3.48
C GLU A 437 0.18 -18.63 -2.99
N MET A 438 1.28 -17.85 -3.00
CA MET A 438 1.23 -16.44 -2.64
C MET A 438 0.35 -15.63 -3.61
N ASP A 439 0.39 -15.92 -4.91
CA ASP A 439 -0.47 -15.30 -5.91
C ASP A 439 -1.95 -15.63 -5.66
N LEU A 440 -2.26 -16.87 -5.28
CA LEU A 440 -3.62 -17.26 -4.92
C LEU A 440 -4.11 -16.55 -3.63
N VAL A 441 -3.30 -16.54 -2.58
CA VAL A 441 -3.61 -15.81 -1.34
C VAL A 441 -3.80 -14.32 -1.62
N PHE A 442 -2.89 -13.72 -2.39
CA PHE A 442 -3.01 -12.32 -2.82
C PHE A 442 -4.34 -12.06 -3.53
N SER A 443 -4.74 -12.94 -4.45
CA SER A 443 -6.01 -12.78 -5.19
C SER A 443 -7.22 -12.87 -4.27
N VAL A 444 -7.23 -13.79 -3.30
CA VAL A 444 -8.26 -13.84 -2.24
C VAL A 444 -8.28 -12.52 -1.45
N LEU A 445 -7.11 -12.02 -1.05
CA LEU A 445 -7.02 -10.72 -0.35
C LEU A 445 -7.55 -9.55 -1.18
N VAL A 446 -7.37 -9.57 -2.49
CA VAL A 446 -7.92 -8.55 -3.41
C VAL A 446 -9.45 -8.57 -3.39
N TYR A 447 -10.08 -9.74 -3.43
CA TYR A 447 -11.55 -9.86 -3.33
C TYR A 447 -12.07 -9.37 -1.97
N ILE A 448 -11.39 -9.71 -0.88
CA ILE A 448 -11.73 -9.18 0.45
C ILE A 448 -11.52 -7.66 0.49
N ALA A 449 -10.43 -7.15 -0.10
CA ALA A 449 -10.17 -5.72 -0.20
C ALA A 449 -11.30 -4.97 -0.94
N LYS A 450 -11.79 -5.53 -2.04
CA LYS A 450 -12.96 -5.00 -2.77
C LYS A 450 -14.19 -4.91 -1.84
N LYS A 451 -14.49 -5.97 -1.07
CA LYS A 451 -15.60 -5.99 -0.12
C LYS A 451 -15.43 -4.94 0.99
N LEU A 452 -14.24 -4.84 1.58
CA LEU A 452 -13.93 -3.81 2.57
C LEU A 452 -14.07 -2.39 2.01
N HIS A 453 -13.62 -2.19 0.76
CA HIS A 453 -13.73 -0.91 0.09
C HIS A 453 -15.18 -0.49 -0.10
N ASP A 454 -16.03 -1.40 -0.56
CA ASP A 454 -17.45 -1.15 -0.86
C ASP A 454 -18.25 -0.94 0.42
N ASN A 455 -18.05 -1.80 1.43
CA ASN A 455 -18.80 -1.76 2.69
C ASN A 455 -18.26 -0.73 3.69
N ASN A 456 -17.01 -0.29 3.53
CA ASN A 456 -16.28 0.63 4.42
C ASN A 456 -16.33 0.21 5.90
N ARG A 457 -16.32 -1.09 6.18
CA ARG A 457 -16.35 -1.65 7.54
C ARG A 457 -15.69 -3.03 7.58
N PHE A 458 -15.21 -3.41 8.76
CA PHE A 458 -14.73 -4.75 9.08
C PHE A 458 -15.86 -5.63 9.60
N THR A 459 -15.72 -6.95 9.48
CA THR A 459 -16.77 -7.91 9.85
C THR A 459 -16.96 -8.02 11.36
N TYR A 460 -15.85 -8.04 12.13
CA TYR A 460 -15.88 -8.26 13.58
C TYR A 460 -15.25 -7.12 14.40
N PRO A 461 -15.70 -5.86 14.26
CA PRO A 461 -15.18 -4.79 15.07
C PRO A 461 -15.72 -4.89 16.50
N LYS A 462 -14.83 -4.93 17.49
CA LYS A 462 -15.23 -4.86 18.89
C LYS A 462 -15.59 -3.43 19.29
N ASP A 463 -16.53 -3.28 20.21
CA ASP A 463 -16.81 -1.97 20.78
C ASP A 463 -15.60 -1.42 21.56
N TRP A 464 -15.51 -0.09 21.66
CA TRP A 464 -14.35 0.55 22.23
C TRP A 464 -14.10 0.23 23.71
N LYS A 465 -15.16 -0.06 24.51
CA LYS A 465 -15.03 -0.41 25.93
C LYS A 465 -14.41 -1.80 26.07
N THR A 466 -14.83 -2.74 25.22
CA THR A 466 -14.22 -4.07 25.14
C THR A 466 -12.75 -3.98 24.77
N VAL A 467 -12.41 -3.17 23.77
CA VAL A 467 -11.01 -2.93 23.38
C VAL A 467 -10.22 -2.29 24.52
N GLN A 468 -10.77 -1.29 25.20
CA GLN A 468 -10.15 -0.63 26.35
C GLN A 468 -9.91 -1.62 27.50
N ALA A 469 -10.91 -2.44 27.84
CA ALA A 469 -10.78 -3.42 28.89
C ALA A 469 -9.67 -4.45 28.59
N LEU A 470 -9.67 -5.01 27.36
CA LEU A 470 -8.63 -5.93 26.91
C LEU A 470 -7.24 -5.30 26.89
N TRP A 471 -7.16 -4.03 26.48
CA TRP A 471 -5.90 -3.30 26.47
C TRP A 471 -5.35 -3.08 27.88
N ASN A 472 -6.17 -2.55 28.79
CA ASN A 472 -5.79 -2.29 30.17
C ASN A 472 -5.43 -3.57 30.92
N GLU A 473 -6.19 -4.63 30.71
CA GLU A 473 -5.92 -5.95 31.29
C GLU A 473 -4.53 -6.49 30.92
N ASN A 474 -4.07 -6.25 29.68
CA ASN A 474 -2.79 -6.77 29.18
C ASN A 474 -1.64 -5.77 29.27
N SER A 475 -1.92 -4.47 29.47
CA SER A 475 -0.88 -3.44 29.63
C SER A 475 -0.45 -3.24 31.07
N ASP A 476 -1.38 -3.31 32.02
CA ASP A 476 -1.14 -3.09 33.45
C ASP A 476 -1.81 -4.19 34.30
N PRO A 477 -1.18 -5.35 34.45
CA PRO A 477 -1.72 -6.44 35.26
C PRO A 477 -1.94 -6.07 36.72
N LEU A 478 -1.20 -5.10 37.28
CA LEU A 478 -1.41 -4.64 38.65
C LEU A 478 -2.68 -3.80 38.77
N ASN A 479 -2.90 -2.86 37.86
CA ASN A 479 -4.13 -2.08 37.82
C ASN A 479 -5.35 -3.01 37.64
N TRP A 480 -5.24 -3.95 36.69
CA TRP A 480 -6.29 -4.96 36.50
C TRP A 480 -6.55 -5.77 37.78
N PHE A 481 -5.52 -6.17 38.53
CA PHE A 481 -5.67 -6.84 39.80
C PHE A 481 -6.40 -5.97 40.82
N VAL A 482 -6.03 -4.69 40.91
CA VAL A 482 -6.70 -3.75 41.83
C VAL A 482 -8.17 -3.59 41.48
N GLU A 483 -8.49 -3.34 40.22
CA GLU A 483 -9.87 -3.11 39.79
C GLU A 483 -10.79 -4.34 39.97
N ASN A 484 -10.25 -5.53 39.75
CA ASN A 484 -11.06 -6.76 39.73
C ASN A 484 -11.06 -7.54 41.05
N HIS A 485 -9.98 -7.42 41.86
CA HIS A 485 -9.75 -8.28 43.02
C HIS A 485 -9.60 -7.53 44.34
N ILE A 486 -9.53 -6.20 44.33
CA ILE A 486 -9.54 -5.36 45.51
C ILE A 486 -10.83 -4.56 45.60
N ALA A 487 -11.44 -4.56 46.78
CA ALA A 487 -12.60 -3.74 47.08
C ALA A 487 -12.22 -2.65 48.09
N ASP A 488 -12.78 -1.46 47.92
CA ASP A 488 -12.72 -0.45 48.94
C ASP A 488 -13.54 -0.93 50.16
N SER A 489 -12.95 -0.85 51.34
CA SER A 489 -13.53 -1.36 52.57
C SER A 489 -13.12 -0.49 53.77
N ILE A 490 -13.82 -0.55 54.86
CA ILE A 490 -13.39 0.07 56.13
C ILE A 490 -12.27 -0.77 56.78
N GLY A 491 -11.99 -1.95 56.27
CA GLY A 491 -10.98 -2.87 56.77
C GLY A 491 -9.54 -2.52 56.34
N SER A 492 -8.64 -3.39 56.77
CA SER A 492 -7.25 -3.35 56.36
C SER A 492 -6.71 -4.75 56.12
N ARG A 493 -5.73 -4.90 55.27
CA ARG A 493 -5.09 -6.16 54.97
C ARG A 493 -3.57 -6.06 55.08
N SER A 494 -2.92 -7.11 55.59
CA SER A 494 -1.47 -7.12 55.68
C SER A 494 -0.83 -7.01 54.28
N LYS A 495 0.30 -6.31 54.18
CA LYS A 495 1.08 -6.24 52.93
C LYS A 495 1.49 -7.60 52.44
N ARG A 496 1.78 -8.51 53.34
CA ARG A 496 2.16 -9.89 53.05
C ARG A 496 1.01 -10.68 52.43
N ASP A 497 -0.19 -10.60 53.03
CA ASP A 497 -1.33 -11.35 52.53
C ASP A 497 -1.83 -10.78 51.20
N THR A 498 -1.86 -9.47 51.06
CA THR A 498 -2.18 -8.82 49.78
C THR A 498 -1.21 -9.25 48.67
N TYR A 499 0.07 -9.33 48.98
CA TYR A 499 1.06 -9.81 48.00
C TYR A 499 0.92 -11.30 47.66
N GLN A 500 0.61 -12.16 48.63
CA GLN A 500 0.36 -13.57 48.37
C GLN A 500 -0.91 -13.76 47.50
N PHE A 501 -1.94 -13.00 47.79
CA PHE A 501 -3.15 -12.98 46.99
C PHE A 501 -2.87 -12.52 45.57
N TYR A 502 -2.16 -11.39 45.39
CA TYR A 502 -1.70 -10.92 44.10
C TYR A 502 -0.91 -12.00 43.33
N LYS A 503 0.06 -12.64 43.98
CA LYS A 503 0.83 -13.73 43.35
C LYS A 503 -0.08 -14.85 42.86
N LYS A 504 -1.02 -15.29 43.69
CA LYS A 504 -1.95 -16.37 43.31
C LYS A 504 -2.76 -16.00 42.07
N ILE A 505 -3.29 -14.78 42.03
CA ILE A 505 -4.08 -14.28 40.91
C ILE A 505 -3.22 -14.15 39.64
N MET A 506 -1.98 -13.60 39.75
CA MET A 506 -1.08 -13.48 38.61
C MET A 506 -0.68 -14.86 38.04
N PHE A 507 -0.37 -15.83 38.88
CA PHE A 507 -0.08 -17.18 38.41
C PHE A 507 -1.30 -17.85 37.76
N TRP A 508 -2.49 -17.64 38.32
CA TRP A 508 -3.73 -18.13 37.69
C TRP A 508 -3.95 -17.51 36.32
N LYS A 509 -3.63 -16.22 36.16
CA LYS A 509 -3.69 -15.49 34.88
C LYS A 509 -2.57 -15.87 33.90
N GLY A 510 -1.58 -16.67 34.31
CA GLY A 510 -0.40 -16.98 33.50
C GLY A 510 0.64 -15.84 33.45
N GLU A 511 0.54 -14.87 34.36
CA GLU A 511 1.44 -13.71 34.45
C GLU A 511 2.55 -13.92 35.46
N VAL A 512 3.71 -13.32 35.18
CA VAL A 512 4.81 -13.28 36.15
C VAL A 512 4.56 -12.17 37.15
N PRO A 513 4.37 -12.49 38.44
CA PRO A 513 4.08 -11.47 39.43
C PRO A 513 5.30 -10.56 39.67
N LEU A 514 5.03 -9.29 39.95
CA LEU A 514 6.07 -8.37 40.43
C LEU A 514 6.69 -8.91 41.74
N GLY A 515 7.99 -8.68 41.95
CA GLY A 515 8.60 -8.94 43.23
C GLY A 515 8.02 -8.04 44.34
N MET A 516 7.99 -8.53 45.61
CA MET A 516 7.34 -7.86 46.74
C MET A 516 7.67 -6.37 46.88
N GLY A 517 8.92 -5.96 46.67
CA GLY A 517 9.30 -4.55 46.75
C GLY A 517 8.71 -3.69 45.65
N LYS A 518 8.72 -4.17 44.39
CA LYS A 518 8.12 -3.48 43.26
C LYS A 518 6.60 -3.43 43.38
N PHE A 519 5.97 -4.54 43.79
CA PHE A 519 4.55 -4.61 44.07
C PHE A 519 4.13 -3.57 45.12
N SER A 520 4.80 -3.56 46.27
CA SER A 520 4.46 -2.62 47.36
C SER A 520 4.61 -1.16 46.94
N LYS A 521 5.65 -0.85 46.17
CA LYS A 521 5.84 0.52 45.65
C LYS A 521 4.72 0.90 44.70
N ALA A 522 4.37 0.05 43.72
CA ALA A 522 3.34 0.33 42.74
C ALA A 522 1.94 0.31 43.39
N PHE A 523 1.67 -0.60 44.31
CA PHE A 523 0.38 -0.67 45.02
C PHE A 523 0.12 0.53 45.95
N SER A 524 1.18 1.21 46.43
CA SER A 524 1.07 2.44 47.20
C SER A 524 0.56 3.66 46.38
N GLU A 525 0.48 3.56 45.06
CA GLU A 525 -0.16 4.55 44.20
C GLU A 525 -1.69 4.47 44.29
N TYR A 526 -2.24 3.30 44.70
CA TYR A 526 -3.68 3.06 44.83
C TYR A 526 -4.18 3.18 46.28
N TYR A 527 -3.39 2.71 47.25
CA TYR A 527 -3.81 2.59 48.65
C TYR A 527 -2.73 3.05 49.59
N GLU A 528 -3.14 3.74 50.65
CA GLU A 528 -2.24 4.16 51.73
C GLU A 528 -1.84 2.98 52.62
N ASP A 529 -0.64 3.03 53.14
CA ASP A 529 -0.14 2.05 54.10
C ASP A 529 0.07 2.62 55.48
N SER A 530 -0.07 1.79 56.50
CA SER A 530 0.20 2.11 57.88
C SER A 530 1.00 1.00 58.56
N LYS A 531 1.53 1.31 59.73
CA LYS A 531 2.21 0.34 60.56
C LYS A 531 1.30 0.01 61.75
N SER A 532 0.85 -1.24 61.81
CA SER A 532 0.21 -1.79 63.02
C SER A 532 1.27 -2.28 64.00
N ASP A 533 0.87 -2.68 65.21
CA ASP A 533 1.80 -3.13 66.27
C ASP A 533 2.72 -4.29 65.90
N HIS A 534 2.36 -5.06 64.87
CA HIS A 534 3.09 -6.28 64.46
C HIS A 534 3.51 -6.32 63.01
N GLU A 535 2.84 -5.53 62.09
CA GLU A 535 3.11 -5.60 60.68
C GLU A 535 2.74 -4.32 59.91
N ARG A 536 3.15 -4.21 58.62
CA ARG A 536 2.67 -3.18 57.72
C ARG A 536 1.39 -3.63 57.02
N ILE A 537 0.41 -2.75 57.00
CA ILE A 537 -0.92 -3.02 56.43
C ILE A 537 -1.28 -1.97 55.38
N TRP A 538 -2.13 -2.37 54.44
CA TRP A 538 -2.84 -1.49 53.53
C TRP A 538 -4.18 -1.10 54.17
N LEU A 539 -4.53 0.18 54.09
CA LEU A 539 -5.75 0.72 54.65
C LEU A 539 -6.89 0.69 53.62
N ASN A 540 -8.10 0.58 54.11
CA ASN A 540 -9.33 0.72 53.35
C ASN A 540 -9.48 -0.32 52.21
N ILE A 541 -8.93 -1.51 52.39
CA ILE A 541 -9.04 -2.57 51.37
C ILE A 541 -9.59 -3.88 51.92
N ASP A 542 -10.27 -4.63 51.04
CA ASP A 542 -10.57 -6.04 51.20
C ASP A 542 -10.42 -6.80 49.89
N PHE A 543 -10.37 -8.09 49.94
CA PHE A 543 -10.29 -8.95 48.76
C PHE A 543 -11.69 -9.18 48.20
N ARG A 544 -11.86 -9.02 46.90
CA ARG A 544 -13.02 -9.54 46.18
C ARG A 544 -12.74 -11.01 45.87
N GLU A 545 -13.63 -11.90 46.26
CA GLU A 545 -13.60 -13.27 45.77
C GLU A 545 -13.76 -13.24 44.24
N PRO A 546 -12.94 -14.03 43.51
CA PRO A 546 -13.15 -14.17 42.08
C PRO A 546 -14.59 -14.62 41.86
N LYS A 547 -15.37 -13.85 41.08
CA LYS A 547 -16.65 -14.33 40.57
C LYS A 547 -16.34 -15.66 39.91
N GLN A 548 -16.89 -16.76 40.42
CA GLN A 548 -16.89 -18.03 39.69
C GLN A 548 -17.49 -17.71 38.34
N ILE A 549 -16.68 -17.83 37.27
CA ILE A 549 -17.21 -17.91 35.93
C ILE A 549 -17.93 -19.24 35.88
N THR A 550 -19.20 -19.23 36.20
CA THR A 550 -20.13 -20.30 35.86
C THR A 550 -20.09 -20.36 34.35
N LEU A 551 -19.53 -21.44 33.83
CA LEU A 551 -19.79 -21.91 32.48
C LEU A 551 -21.29 -22.28 32.46
N GLU A 552 -22.16 -21.28 32.30
CA GLU A 552 -23.57 -21.51 31.96
C GLU A 552 -23.60 -21.87 30.47
N GLY A 553 -23.70 -23.16 30.22
CA GLY A 553 -23.76 -23.67 28.85
C GLY A 553 -23.83 -25.21 28.80
N SER A 554 -24.35 -25.83 29.82
CA SER A 554 -24.84 -27.22 29.73
C SER A 554 -25.94 -27.39 30.76
N ASP A 555 -27.20 -27.23 30.30
CA ASP A 555 -28.28 -28.13 30.67
C ASP A 555 -29.60 -27.73 29.99
N GLU A 556 -30.22 -28.82 29.42
CA GLU A 556 -31.65 -29.08 29.22
C GLU A 556 -32.37 -28.33 28.06
N THR A 557 -32.86 -28.92 27.11
CA THR A 557 -33.49 -30.16 26.67
C THR A 557 -33.61 -30.17 25.15
#